data_d9d0dda3329e6428172ee238750e2750
#
_entry.id   d9d0dda3329e6428172ee238750e2750
#
_cell.length_a   1.000
_cell.length_b   1.000
_cell.length_c   1.000
_cell.angle_alpha   90.00
_cell.angle_beta   90.00
_cell.angle_gamma   90.00
#
_symmetry.space_group_name_H-M   'P 1'
#
loop_
_entity.id
_entity.type
_entity.pdbx_description
1 polymer ?
#
loop_
_entity_poly.entity_id
_entity_poly.type
_entity_poly.pdbx_seq_one_letter_code
_entity_poly.pdbx_strand_id
1 'polypeptide(L)'
;YKSTFRLPTFNDLYYYRLGNRNLRPEKADEYNVGITWSKSGLSVFDYISVTLDGYYNDVTDKIVAFPTTYAWKMANYGKVHAAGVDATLAATVPLTEKIRLIMSGGYTWQKAIDLTDSDAKNYKDQLPYTPLHSGNASAIVETPWVNVGYSAVGVGKRYYLSQNIPENEIEGYLEHTMSLSHEFALGGCRLLLQAEIINLTDEQYDVIKYYPMPGRSWRLTGTFKF
;
A
#
# COMPACT_ATOMS: atom_id res chain seq x y z
N TYR A 1 0.10 11.85 -20.47
CA TYR A 1 -0.80 10.89 -21.13
C TYR A 1 -0.02 9.71 -21.67
N LYS A 2 -0.57 8.52 -21.50
CA LYS A 2 -0.02 7.28 -22.00
C LYS A 2 -1.16 6.36 -22.42
N SER A 3 -1.05 5.77 -23.64
CA SER A 3 -1.95 4.69 -24.07
C SER A 3 -1.17 3.40 -24.12
N THR A 4 -1.64 2.38 -23.44
CA THR A 4 -0.94 1.11 -23.29
C THR A 4 -1.88 -0.07 -23.57
N PHE A 5 -1.27 -1.20 -23.88
CA PHE A 5 -1.97 -2.48 -23.86
C PHE A 5 -1.12 -3.54 -23.15
N ARG A 6 -1.79 -4.49 -22.52
CA ARG A 6 -1.18 -5.64 -21.85
C ARG A 6 -1.73 -6.94 -22.44
N LEU A 7 -0.85 -7.78 -22.95
CA LEU A 7 -1.22 -9.14 -23.30
C LEU A 7 -1.37 -9.98 -22.01
N PRO A 8 -2.33 -10.93 -21.98
CA PRO A 8 -2.38 -11.89 -20.90
C PRO A 8 -1.04 -12.63 -20.77
N THR A 9 -0.54 -12.76 -19.56
CA THR A 9 0.68 -13.54 -19.29
C THR A 9 0.40 -15.03 -19.39
N PHE A 10 1.45 -15.83 -19.46
CA PHE A 10 1.31 -17.31 -19.43
C PHE A 10 0.57 -17.77 -18.17
N ASN A 11 0.85 -17.15 -17.02
CA ASN A 11 0.15 -17.47 -15.77
C ASN A 11 -1.32 -17.06 -15.82
N ASP A 12 -1.67 -15.91 -16.39
CA ASP A 12 -3.06 -15.48 -16.55
C ASP A 12 -3.87 -16.50 -17.36
N LEU A 13 -3.23 -17.12 -18.36
CA LEU A 13 -3.90 -18.07 -19.27
C LEU A 13 -3.92 -19.51 -18.76
N TYR A 14 -2.84 -19.98 -18.13
CA TYR A 14 -2.59 -21.41 -17.93
C TYR A 14 -2.35 -21.82 -16.48
N TYR A 15 -2.31 -20.90 -15.51
CA TYR A 15 -2.11 -21.29 -14.12
C TYR A 15 -3.21 -22.24 -13.64
N TYR A 16 -2.81 -23.34 -13.00
CA TYR A 16 -3.74 -24.40 -12.59
C TYR A 16 -4.90 -23.85 -11.74
N ARG A 17 -6.13 -24.14 -12.14
CA ARG A 17 -7.40 -23.70 -11.54
C ARG A 17 -7.68 -22.19 -11.53
N LEU A 18 -6.70 -21.33 -11.78
CA LEU A 18 -6.83 -19.87 -11.78
C LEU A 18 -6.92 -19.31 -13.21
N GLY A 19 -6.08 -19.82 -14.11
CA GLY A 19 -5.92 -19.30 -15.47
C GLY A 19 -7.16 -19.41 -16.35
N ASN A 20 -7.25 -18.50 -17.32
CA ASN A 20 -8.35 -18.45 -18.28
C ASN A 20 -7.79 -18.19 -19.69
N ARG A 21 -7.94 -19.18 -20.59
CA ARG A 21 -7.43 -19.12 -21.97
C ARG A 21 -8.19 -18.18 -22.88
N ASN A 22 -9.37 -17.71 -22.45
CA ASN A 22 -10.24 -16.82 -23.22
C ASN A 22 -10.00 -15.33 -22.90
N LEU A 23 -8.92 -14.99 -22.19
CA LEU A 23 -8.62 -13.60 -21.87
C LEU A 23 -8.26 -12.80 -23.12
N ARG A 24 -8.84 -11.60 -23.21
CA ARG A 24 -8.50 -10.59 -24.21
C ARG A 24 -7.39 -9.69 -23.70
N PRO A 25 -6.61 -9.04 -24.60
CA PRO A 25 -5.66 -8.02 -24.20
C PRO A 25 -6.35 -6.84 -23.49
N GLU A 26 -5.78 -6.42 -22.38
CA GLU A 26 -6.18 -5.21 -21.67
C GLU A 26 -5.65 -3.97 -22.40
N LYS A 27 -6.47 -2.91 -22.48
CA LYS A 27 -6.07 -1.60 -23.01
C LYS A 27 -6.34 -0.54 -21.95
N ALA A 28 -5.41 0.41 -21.81
CA ALA A 28 -5.55 1.50 -20.86
C ALA A 28 -5.12 2.84 -21.47
N ASP A 29 -5.96 3.84 -21.28
CA ASP A 29 -5.62 5.25 -21.49
C ASP A 29 -5.43 5.90 -20.12
N GLU A 30 -4.22 6.40 -19.86
CA GLU A 30 -3.75 6.86 -18.57
C GLU A 30 -3.42 8.35 -18.62
N TYR A 31 -3.99 9.12 -17.71
CA TYR A 31 -3.75 10.54 -17.52
C TYR A 31 -3.19 10.75 -16.11
N ASN A 32 -1.98 11.29 -16.03
CA ASN A 32 -1.29 11.51 -14.76
C ASN A 32 -0.81 12.96 -14.68
N VAL A 33 -0.93 13.56 -13.50
CA VAL A 33 -0.39 14.86 -13.16
C VAL A 33 0.20 14.81 -11.78
N GLY A 34 1.45 15.26 -11.63
CA GLY A 34 2.13 15.25 -10.36
C GLY A 34 2.91 16.54 -10.12
N ILE A 35 3.03 16.89 -8.85
CA ILE A 35 3.86 18.00 -8.38
C ILE A 35 4.68 17.52 -7.18
N THR A 36 5.96 17.79 -7.22
CA THR A 36 6.87 17.59 -6.08
C THR A 36 7.47 18.93 -5.70
N TRP A 37 7.35 19.26 -4.43
CA TRP A 37 8.05 20.38 -3.84
C TRP A 37 9.01 19.86 -2.76
N SER A 38 10.27 20.25 -2.83
CA SER A 38 11.26 19.88 -1.82
C SER A 38 12.16 21.05 -1.48
N LYS A 39 12.57 21.14 -0.24
CA LYS A 39 13.50 22.17 0.24
C LYS A 39 14.36 21.64 1.37
N SER A 40 15.64 22.09 1.39
CA SER A 40 16.61 21.82 2.46
C SER A 40 17.02 23.12 3.11
N GLY A 41 17.51 23.04 4.37
CA GLY A 41 18.09 24.17 5.08
C GLY A 41 17.08 25.25 5.49
N LEU A 42 15.85 24.85 5.83
CA LEU A 42 14.90 25.74 6.49
C LEU A 42 15.23 25.82 8.00
N SER A 43 14.80 26.88 8.66
CA SER A 43 15.07 27.08 10.11
C SER A 43 14.54 25.93 10.99
N VAL A 44 13.48 25.25 10.57
CA VAL A 44 12.83 24.15 11.31
C VAL A 44 13.14 22.78 10.70
N PHE A 45 13.39 22.73 9.39
CA PHE A 45 13.59 21.47 8.65
C PHE A 45 14.97 21.45 8.00
N ASP A 46 15.77 20.43 8.28
CA ASP A 46 16.95 20.12 7.47
C ASP A 46 16.54 19.75 6.04
N TYR A 47 15.43 19.02 5.94
CA TYR A 47 14.83 18.61 4.68
C TYR A 47 13.33 18.46 4.82
N ILE A 48 12.60 18.87 3.80
CA ILE A 48 11.17 18.56 3.64
C ILE A 48 10.87 18.32 2.16
N SER A 49 10.05 17.33 1.88
CA SER A 49 9.52 17.03 0.54
C SER A 49 8.05 16.64 0.62
N VAL A 50 7.27 17.22 -0.26
CA VAL A 50 5.84 16.89 -0.44
C VAL A 50 5.63 16.58 -1.92
N THR A 51 5.01 15.43 -2.19
CA THR A 51 4.59 15.04 -3.53
C THR A 51 3.09 14.84 -3.54
N LEU A 52 2.43 15.32 -4.58
CA LEU A 52 1.02 15.10 -4.84
C LEU A 52 0.87 14.65 -6.29
N ASP A 53 0.33 13.45 -6.49
CA ASP A 53 0.08 12.85 -7.79
C ASP A 53 -1.40 12.55 -7.95
N GLY A 54 -1.99 13.00 -9.05
CA GLY A 54 -3.35 12.67 -9.44
C GLY A 54 -3.35 11.84 -10.71
N TYR A 55 -4.23 10.85 -10.80
CA TYR A 55 -4.36 10.01 -11.98
C TYR A 55 -5.82 9.69 -12.34
N TYR A 56 -6.03 9.45 -13.61
CA TYR A 56 -7.26 8.92 -14.16
C TYR A 56 -6.95 7.93 -15.27
N ASN A 57 -7.48 6.71 -15.15
CA ASN A 57 -7.26 5.63 -16.08
C ASN A 57 -8.59 5.10 -16.60
N ASP A 58 -8.77 5.09 -17.92
CA ASP A 58 -9.87 4.39 -18.60
C ASP A 58 -9.33 3.06 -19.15
N VAL A 59 -9.79 1.96 -18.57
CA VAL A 59 -9.26 0.63 -18.87
C VAL A 59 -10.38 -0.22 -19.47
N THR A 60 -10.10 -0.83 -20.62
CA THR A 60 -10.99 -1.79 -21.27
C THR A 60 -10.38 -3.19 -21.21
N ASP A 61 -11.25 -4.21 -21.05
CA ASP A 61 -10.84 -5.61 -20.91
C ASP A 61 -9.79 -5.84 -19.79
N LYS A 62 -9.90 -5.10 -18.67
CA LYS A 62 -8.97 -5.21 -17.54
C LYS A 62 -8.85 -6.65 -17.05
N ILE A 63 -7.61 -7.16 -17.03
CA ILE A 63 -7.33 -8.53 -16.55
C ILE A 63 -7.13 -8.50 -15.04
N VAL A 64 -7.99 -9.18 -14.31
CA VAL A 64 -7.94 -9.28 -12.85
C VAL A 64 -8.15 -10.71 -12.38
N ALA A 65 -7.54 -11.06 -11.25
CA ALA A 65 -7.93 -12.24 -10.48
C ALA A 65 -9.06 -11.83 -9.54
N PHE A 66 -10.17 -12.50 -9.56
CA PHE A 66 -11.26 -12.26 -8.64
C PHE A 66 -11.68 -13.55 -7.92
N PRO A 67 -12.11 -13.45 -6.66
CA PRO A 67 -12.57 -14.61 -5.93
C PRO A 67 -13.94 -15.06 -6.43
N THR A 68 -14.10 -16.36 -6.57
CA THR A 68 -15.39 -17.03 -6.69
C THR A 68 -15.67 -17.80 -5.40
N THR A 69 -16.82 -18.42 -5.29
CA THR A 69 -17.20 -19.22 -4.11
C THR A 69 -16.19 -20.31 -3.75
N TYR A 70 -15.46 -20.84 -4.74
CA TYR A 70 -14.56 -22.00 -4.53
C TYR A 70 -13.09 -21.75 -4.87
N ALA A 71 -12.79 -20.72 -5.66
CA ALA A 71 -11.43 -20.46 -6.15
C ALA A 71 -11.31 -19.05 -6.72
N TRP A 72 -10.09 -18.57 -6.85
CA TRP A 72 -9.79 -17.39 -7.65
C TRP A 72 -9.79 -17.75 -9.13
N LYS A 73 -10.24 -16.84 -9.98
CA LYS A 73 -10.20 -16.98 -11.44
C LYS A 73 -9.77 -15.71 -12.12
N MET A 74 -8.99 -15.84 -13.20
CA MET A 74 -8.66 -14.73 -14.08
C MET A 74 -9.83 -14.42 -15.01
N ALA A 75 -10.21 -13.14 -15.10
CA ALA A 75 -11.23 -12.67 -16.03
C ALA A 75 -10.88 -11.27 -16.56
N ASN A 76 -11.55 -10.91 -17.66
CA ASN A 76 -11.59 -9.51 -18.10
C ASN A 76 -12.82 -8.84 -17.50
N TYR A 77 -12.61 -7.68 -16.85
CA TYR A 77 -13.67 -6.68 -16.72
C TYR A 77 -13.76 -5.90 -18.02
N GLY A 78 -14.97 -5.71 -18.55
CA GLY A 78 -15.16 -5.06 -19.85
C GLY A 78 -14.69 -3.61 -19.84
N LYS A 79 -15.07 -2.85 -18.82
CA LYS A 79 -14.65 -1.46 -18.64
C LYS A 79 -14.45 -1.12 -17.17
N VAL A 80 -13.33 -0.46 -16.86
CA VAL A 80 -13.00 0.02 -15.51
C VAL A 80 -12.50 1.45 -15.59
N HIS A 81 -13.07 2.33 -14.75
CA HIS A 81 -12.47 3.62 -14.50
C HIS A 81 -11.75 3.59 -13.15
N ALA A 82 -10.49 3.99 -13.14
CA ALA A 82 -9.72 4.17 -11.91
C ALA A 82 -9.22 5.60 -11.82
N ALA A 83 -9.59 6.29 -10.75
CA ALA A 83 -9.12 7.64 -10.44
C ALA A 83 -8.58 7.68 -9.02
N GLY A 84 -7.55 8.46 -8.79
CA GLY A 84 -6.98 8.57 -7.46
C GLY A 84 -6.06 9.77 -7.28
N VAL A 85 -5.72 9.98 -6.02
CA VAL A 85 -4.73 10.97 -5.58
C VAL A 85 -3.81 10.29 -4.57
N ASP A 86 -2.52 10.39 -4.83
CA ASP A 86 -1.46 9.95 -3.94
C ASP A 86 -0.75 11.18 -3.36
N ALA A 87 -0.61 11.23 -2.05
CA ALA A 87 0.15 12.27 -1.37
C ALA A 87 1.27 11.63 -0.55
N THR A 88 2.50 12.14 -0.67
CA THR A 88 3.63 11.71 0.16
C THR A 88 4.29 12.88 0.84
N LEU A 89 4.77 12.64 2.06
CA LEU A 89 5.53 13.57 2.87
C LEU A 89 6.82 12.88 3.34
N ALA A 90 7.93 13.57 3.25
CA ALA A 90 9.17 13.21 3.94
C ALA A 90 9.75 14.47 4.59
N ALA A 91 10.17 14.37 5.85
CA ALA A 91 10.77 15.50 6.56
C ALA A 91 11.82 15.03 7.55
N THR A 92 12.87 15.86 7.72
CA THR A 92 13.88 15.72 8.75
C THR A 92 13.94 17.00 9.55
N VAL A 93 13.74 16.89 10.86
CA VAL A 93 13.75 18.01 11.81
C VAL A 93 14.91 17.81 12.79
N PRO A 94 15.90 18.71 12.84
CA PRO A 94 16.91 18.69 13.88
C PRO A 94 16.28 19.20 15.19
N LEU A 95 16.07 18.31 16.15
CA LEU A 95 15.54 18.68 17.48
C LEU A 95 16.65 19.30 18.35
N THR A 96 17.86 18.76 18.23
CA THR A 96 19.08 19.29 18.83
C THR A 96 20.26 18.97 17.90
N GLU A 97 21.48 19.40 18.24
CA GLU A 97 22.70 19.05 17.50
C GLU A 97 22.93 17.53 17.36
N LYS A 98 22.37 16.72 18.26
CA LYS A 98 22.58 15.27 18.33
C LYS A 98 21.31 14.44 18.17
N ILE A 99 20.15 15.08 18.09
CA ILE A 99 18.85 14.40 18.03
C ILE A 99 18.11 14.90 16.80
N ARG A 100 17.67 13.97 15.94
CA ARG A 100 16.89 14.26 14.74
C ARG A 100 15.59 13.47 14.76
N LEU A 101 14.55 14.09 14.26
CA LEU A 101 13.27 13.46 13.98
C LEU A 101 13.15 13.30 12.45
N ILE A 102 13.04 12.06 12.00
CA ILE A 102 12.80 11.71 10.61
C ILE A 102 11.36 11.24 10.50
N MET A 103 10.61 11.85 9.61
CA MET A 103 9.20 11.53 9.38
C MET A 103 8.98 11.20 7.92
N SER A 104 8.14 10.20 7.68
CA SER A 104 7.59 9.96 6.34
C SER A 104 6.14 9.51 6.43
N GLY A 105 5.39 9.75 5.38
CA GLY A 105 4.00 9.32 5.29
C GLY A 105 3.53 9.30 3.86
N GLY A 106 2.55 8.45 3.62
CA GLY A 106 1.85 8.35 2.35
C GLY A 106 0.36 8.18 2.59
N TYR A 107 -0.43 8.78 1.73
CA TYR A 107 -1.88 8.63 1.72
C TYR A 107 -2.35 8.46 0.29
N THR A 108 -3.21 7.48 0.06
CA THR A 108 -3.85 7.21 -1.21
C THR A 108 -5.36 7.29 -1.05
N TRP A 109 -5.99 8.11 -1.87
CA TRP A 109 -7.40 8.00 -2.17
C TRP A 109 -7.55 7.42 -3.58
N GLN A 110 -8.30 6.30 -3.70
CA GLN A 110 -8.46 5.59 -4.97
C GLN A 110 -9.89 5.12 -5.16
N LYS A 111 -10.48 5.46 -6.31
CA LYS A 111 -11.77 4.95 -6.73
C LYS A 111 -11.61 4.19 -8.04
N ALA A 112 -11.78 2.86 -7.99
CA ALA A 112 -11.71 1.99 -9.16
C ALA A 112 -13.05 1.26 -9.30
N ILE A 113 -13.84 1.60 -10.31
CA ILE A 113 -15.23 1.14 -10.47
C ILE A 113 -15.42 0.33 -11.73
N ASP A 114 -16.32 -0.66 -11.63
CA ASP A 114 -16.76 -1.48 -12.75
C ASP A 114 -17.83 -0.76 -13.56
N LEU A 115 -17.57 -0.58 -14.85
CA LEU A 115 -18.50 0.02 -15.82
C LEU A 115 -18.82 -0.96 -16.97
N THR A 116 -18.62 -2.23 -16.77
CA THR A 116 -18.74 -3.26 -17.80
C THR A 116 -20.15 -3.39 -18.36
N ASP A 117 -21.14 -3.42 -17.48
CA ASP A 117 -22.53 -3.63 -17.85
C ASP A 117 -23.46 -2.74 -16.98
N SER A 118 -24.17 -1.82 -17.62
CA SER A 118 -25.06 -0.89 -16.93
C SER A 118 -26.23 -1.52 -16.22
N ASP A 119 -26.62 -2.73 -16.64
CA ASP A 119 -27.74 -3.47 -16.09
C ASP A 119 -27.32 -4.45 -14.99
N ALA A 120 -26.00 -4.63 -14.80
CA ALA A 120 -25.47 -5.47 -13.75
C ALA A 120 -25.60 -4.83 -12.37
N LYS A 121 -25.85 -5.65 -11.35
CA LYS A 121 -26.01 -5.20 -9.95
C LYS A 121 -24.76 -4.53 -9.37
N ASN A 122 -23.60 -4.84 -9.91
CA ASN A 122 -22.29 -4.28 -9.50
C ASN A 122 -21.86 -3.09 -10.39
N TYR A 123 -22.75 -2.52 -11.20
CA TYR A 123 -22.44 -1.34 -12.01
C TYR A 123 -22.09 -0.14 -11.13
N LYS A 124 -20.92 0.46 -11.36
CA LYS A 124 -20.30 1.55 -10.57
C LYS A 124 -19.84 1.14 -9.16
N ASP A 125 -19.84 -0.13 -8.84
CA ASP A 125 -19.27 -0.62 -7.61
C ASP A 125 -17.72 -0.60 -7.67
N GLN A 126 -17.10 -0.41 -6.51
CA GLN A 126 -15.65 -0.47 -6.34
C GLN A 126 -15.17 -1.91 -6.63
N LEU A 127 -14.05 -2.04 -7.32
CA LEU A 127 -13.46 -3.36 -7.57
C LEU A 127 -13.12 -4.09 -6.27
N PRO A 128 -13.22 -5.44 -6.25
CA PRO A 128 -12.84 -6.23 -5.09
C PRO A 128 -11.44 -5.92 -4.59
N TYR A 129 -11.26 -5.95 -3.26
CA TYR A 129 -9.99 -5.72 -2.58
C TYR A 129 -9.32 -4.37 -2.86
N THR A 130 -10.06 -3.40 -3.38
CA THR A 130 -9.57 -2.04 -3.65
C THR A 130 -10.16 -1.08 -2.63
N PRO A 131 -9.43 -0.67 -1.59
CA PRO A 131 -9.93 0.30 -0.61
C PRO A 131 -10.00 1.70 -1.22
N LEU A 132 -10.96 2.51 -0.78
CA LEU A 132 -11.03 3.93 -1.15
C LEU A 132 -9.91 4.75 -0.50
N HIS A 133 -9.48 4.35 0.69
CA HIS A 133 -8.48 5.06 1.48
C HIS A 133 -7.45 4.09 1.99
N SER A 134 -6.19 4.42 1.85
CA SER A 134 -5.08 3.74 2.48
C SER A 134 -3.97 4.72 2.81
N GLY A 135 -3.12 4.38 3.76
CA GLY A 135 -2.01 5.25 4.09
C GLY A 135 -1.04 4.61 5.06
N ASN A 136 0.10 5.24 5.18
CA ASN A 136 1.13 4.87 6.15
C ASN A 136 1.77 6.14 6.71
N ALA A 137 2.30 6.03 7.91
CA ALA A 137 3.11 7.07 8.53
C ALA A 137 4.24 6.42 9.32
N SER A 138 5.39 7.06 9.35
CA SER A 138 6.49 6.68 10.22
C SER A 138 7.17 7.89 10.81
N ALA A 139 7.69 7.73 12.03
CA ALA A 139 8.51 8.71 12.72
C ALA A 139 9.64 7.96 13.43
N ILE A 140 10.87 8.43 13.24
CA ILE A 140 12.07 7.90 13.87
C ILE A 140 12.77 9.04 14.60
N VAL A 141 12.95 8.89 15.90
CA VAL A 141 13.82 9.75 16.69
C VAL A 141 15.20 9.11 16.75
N GLU A 142 16.14 9.70 16.03
CA GLU A 142 17.54 9.30 16.07
C GLU A 142 18.25 10.02 17.23
N THR A 143 18.92 9.23 18.07
CA THR A 143 19.76 9.75 19.15
C THR A 143 21.14 9.04 19.16
N PRO A 144 22.13 9.57 19.86
CA PRO A 144 23.44 8.87 19.99
C PRO A 144 23.37 7.53 20.75
N TRP A 145 22.29 7.28 21.47
CA TRP A 145 22.19 6.13 22.36
C TRP A 145 21.27 5.02 21.81
N VAL A 146 20.13 5.43 21.27
CA VAL A 146 19.12 4.49 20.73
C VAL A 146 18.23 5.26 19.77
N ASN A 147 17.87 4.61 18.67
CA ASN A 147 16.84 5.14 17.78
C ASN A 147 15.49 4.53 18.17
N VAL A 148 14.49 5.38 18.27
CA VAL A 148 13.12 4.98 18.56
C VAL A 148 12.28 5.23 17.31
N GLY A 149 11.70 4.18 16.78
CA GLY A 149 10.83 4.24 15.61
C GLY A 149 9.39 3.90 15.96
N TYR A 150 8.47 4.58 15.31
CA TYR A 150 7.06 4.27 15.29
C TYR A 150 6.57 4.31 13.86
N SER A 151 5.73 3.34 13.48
CA SER A 151 5.06 3.35 12.19
C SER A 151 3.61 2.87 12.32
N ALA A 152 2.78 3.35 11.42
CA ALA A 152 1.40 2.93 11.31
C ALA A 152 1.05 2.69 9.85
N VAL A 153 0.24 1.67 9.59
CA VAL A 153 -0.33 1.35 8.27
C VAL A 153 -1.83 1.22 8.43
N GLY A 154 -2.56 2.03 7.67
CA GLY A 154 -4.02 2.04 7.67
C GLY A 154 -4.58 1.67 6.31
N VAL A 155 -5.60 0.83 6.29
CA VAL A 155 -6.34 0.46 5.08
C VAL A 155 -7.83 0.58 5.41
N GLY A 156 -8.56 1.35 4.62
CA GLY A 156 -9.99 1.54 4.76
C GLY A 156 -10.78 0.27 4.43
N LYS A 157 -12.07 0.34 4.67
CA LYS A 157 -12.99 -0.72 4.30
C LYS A 157 -12.95 -0.99 2.80
N ARG A 158 -13.20 -2.24 2.42
CA ARG A 158 -13.21 -2.73 1.05
C ARG A 158 -14.15 -3.92 0.91
N TYR A 159 -14.38 -4.38 -0.29
CA TYR A 159 -15.29 -5.50 -0.54
C TYR A 159 -14.50 -6.69 -1.10
N TYR A 160 -14.87 -7.91 -0.74
CA TYR A 160 -14.18 -9.11 -1.24
C TYR A 160 -14.84 -9.71 -2.50
N LEU A 161 -16.08 -9.29 -2.81
CA LEU A 161 -16.79 -9.63 -4.04
C LEU A 161 -17.15 -8.38 -4.83
N SER A 162 -17.62 -8.56 -6.07
CA SER A 162 -17.90 -7.46 -7.00
C SER A 162 -19.06 -6.54 -6.59
N GLN A 163 -20.01 -7.02 -5.77
CA GLN A 163 -21.10 -6.19 -5.25
C GLN A 163 -20.70 -5.53 -3.92
N ASN A 164 -20.85 -4.21 -3.85
CA ASN A 164 -20.52 -3.41 -2.66
C ASN A 164 -21.68 -3.38 -1.67
N ILE A 165 -22.09 -4.55 -1.19
CA ILE A 165 -23.11 -4.72 -0.14
C ILE A 165 -22.46 -5.04 1.21
N PRO A 166 -23.14 -4.78 2.34
CA PRO A 166 -22.58 -5.00 3.68
C PRO A 166 -22.05 -6.42 3.92
N GLU A 167 -22.69 -7.43 3.35
CA GLU A 167 -22.30 -8.84 3.49
C GLU A 167 -20.94 -9.14 2.85
N ASN A 168 -20.52 -8.33 1.88
CA ASN A 168 -19.27 -8.45 1.16
C ASN A 168 -18.17 -7.54 1.73
N GLU A 169 -18.46 -6.78 2.78
CA GLU A 169 -17.51 -5.85 3.36
C GLU A 169 -16.40 -6.57 4.14
N ILE A 170 -15.20 -6.09 3.98
CA ILE A 170 -14.05 -6.34 4.86
C ILE A 170 -13.77 -5.03 5.57
N GLU A 171 -13.80 -5.06 6.90
CA GLU A 171 -13.52 -3.89 7.73
C GLU A 171 -12.12 -3.33 7.45
N GLY A 172 -11.96 -2.03 7.65
CA GLY A 172 -10.66 -1.39 7.63
C GLY A 172 -9.85 -1.74 8.86
N TYR A 173 -8.55 -1.50 8.82
CA TYR A 173 -7.66 -1.72 9.96
C TYR A 173 -6.59 -0.63 10.06
N LEU A 174 -6.00 -0.51 11.25
CA LEU A 174 -4.87 0.37 11.53
C LEU A 174 -3.84 -0.38 12.38
N GLU A 175 -2.78 -0.88 11.74
CA GLU A 175 -1.70 -1.58 12.42
C GLU A 175 -0.60 -0.60 12.85
N HIS A 176 -0.13 -0.75 14.08
CA HIS A 176 0.93 0.06 14.67
C HIS A 176 2.15 -0.80 14.96
N THR A 177 3.34 -0.31 14.66
CA THR A 177 4.61 -0.96 14.97
C THR A 177 5.51 0.02 15.72
N MET A 178 6.16 -0.46 16.77
CA MET A 178 7.20 0.29 17.49
C MET A 178 8.53 -0.44 17.39
N SER A 179 9.61 0.31 17.22
CA SER A 179 10.97 -0.25 17.09
C SER A 179 11.98 0.51 17.95
N LEU A 180 12.97 -0.23 18.43
CA LEU A 180 14.17 0.31 19.08
C LEU A 180 15.37 -0.25 18.34
N SER A 181 16.37 0.58 18.02
CA SER A 181 17.61 0.12 17.39
C SER A 181 18.82 0.88 17.89
N HIS A 182 19.97 0.16 17.91
CA HIS A 182 21.28 0.76 18.23
C HIS A 182 22.37 0.07 17.42
N GLU A 183 23.34 0.88 16.95
CA GLU A 183 24.51 0.39 16.24
C GLU A 183 25.74 0.38 17.16
N PHE A 184 26.29 -0.79 17.41
CA PHE A 184 27.51 -0.98 18.21
C PHE A 184 28.73 -1.03 17.30
N ALA A 185 29.77 -0.27 17.62
CA ALA A 185 31.07 -0.37 16.98
C ALA A 185 31.88 -1.49 17.66
N LEU A 186 32.27 -2.51 16.92
CA LEU A 186 33.00 -3.68 17.40
C LEU A 186 34.33 -3.84 16.63
N GLY A 187 35.32 -3.03 17.01
CA GLY A 187 36.60 -3.00 16.31
C GLY A 187 36.47 -2.55 14.86
N GLY A 188 36.73 -3.41 13.88
CA GLY A 188 36.61 -3.10 12.46
C GLY A 188 35.20 -3.35 11.89
N CYS A 189 34.24 -3.81 12.72
CA CYS A 189 32.87 -4.18 12.30
C CYS A 189 31.83 -3.33 13.03
N ARG A 190 30.60 -3.31 12.53
CA ARG A 190 29.44 -2.70 13.19
C ARG A 190 28.33 -3.72 13.33
N LEU A 191 27.69 -3.75 14.49
CA LEU A 191 26.53 -4.57 14.79
C LEU A 191 25.33 -3.67 15.03
N LEU A 192 24.36 -3.67 14.11
CA LEU A 192 23.05 -3.06 14.32
C LEU A 192 22.12 -4.08 14.96
N LEU A 193 21.65 -3.81 16.17
CA LEU A 193 20.56 -4.55 16.82
C LEU A 193 19.26 -3.76 16.72
N GLN A 194 18.18 -4.45 16.36
CA GLN A 194 16.84 -3.86 16.26
C GLN A 194 15.82 -4.80 16.91
N ALA A 195 15.03 -4.26 17.83
CA ALA A 195 13.89 -4.95 18.45
C ALA A 195 12.60 -4.23 18.02
N GLU A 196 11.57 -5.01 17.69
CA GLU A 196 10.30 -4.48 17.19
C GLU A 196 9.12 -5.17 17.86
N ILE A 197 8.06 -4.41 18.10
CA ILE A 197 6.73 -4.89 18.44
C ILE A 197 5.84 -4.55 17.24
N ILE A 198 5.41 -5.57 16.54
CA ILE A 198 4.54 -5.48 15.37
C ILE A 198 3.11 -5.69 15.83
N ASN A 199 2.16 -4.95 15.28
CA ASN A 199 0.76 -4.92 15.69
C ASN A 199 0.63 -4.63 17.21
N LEU A 200 1.12 -3.45 17.60
CA LEU A 200 1.21 -3.03 19.02
C LEU A 200 -0.14 -3.06 19.74
N THR A 201 -1.22 -2.77 19.06
CA THR A 201 -2.59 -2.75 19.58
C THR A 201 -3.26 -4.12 19.62
N ASP A 202 -2.62 -5.15 19.02
CA ASP A 202 -3.17 -6.50 18.87
C ASP A 202 -4.48 -6.52 18.07
N GLU A 203 -4.55 -5.68 17.03
CA GLU A 203 -5.74 -5.58 16.20
C GLU A 203 -5.94 -6.85 15.38
N GLN A 204 -7.17 -7.34 15.37
CA GLN A 204 -7.54 -8.54 14.60
C GLN A 204 -8.16 -8.11 13.29
N TYR A 205 -7.52 -8.41 12.17
CA TYR A 205 -7.98 -8.01 10.86
C TYR A 205 -7.64 -9.03 9.77
N ASP A 206 -8.39 -8.97 8.68
CA ASP A 206 -8.17 -9.76 7.48
C ASP A 206 -7.64 -8.88 6.35
N VAL A 207 -6.54 -9.25 5.70
CA VAL A 207 -6.14 -8.67 4.41
C VAL A 207 -6.96 -9.32 3.29
N ILE A 208 -7.09 -10.62 3.34
CA ILE A 208 -7.97 -11.42 2.49
C ILE A 208 -9.05 -12.02 3.38
N LYS A 209 -10.31 -11.89 2.99
CA LYS A 209 -11.46 -12.41 3.76
C LYS A 209 -11.22 -13.85 4.20
N TYR A 210 -11.45 -14.13 5.48
CA TYR A 210 -11.22 -15.43 6.13
C TYR A 210 -9.74 -15.84 6.30
N TYR A 211 -8.80 -14.94 6.07
CA TYR A 211 -7.38 -15.16 6.34
C TYR A 211 -6.90 -14.13 7.37
N PRO A 212 -7.08 -14.41 8.67
CA PRO A 212 -6.68 -13.48 9.72
C PRO A 212 -5.18 -13.28 9.73
N MET A 213 -4.78 -12.04 9.92
CA MET A 213 -3.39 -11.68 10.07
C MET A 213 -2.90 -12.01 11.48
N PRO A 214 -1.59 -12.24 11.68
CA PRO A 214 -1.01 -12.44 13.00
C PRO A 214 -1.32 -11.27 13.92
N GLY A 215 -1.69 -11.56 15.16
CA GLY A 215 -1.79 -10.58 16.23
C GLY A 215 -0.43 -9.99 16.59
N ARG A 216 -0.35 -9.39 17.79
CA ARG A 216 0.92 -8.81 18.28
C ARG A 216 2.07 -9.80 18.23
N SER A 217 3.18 -9.38 17.64
CA SER A 217 4.38 -10.20 17.48
C SER A 217 5.66 -9.41 17.78
N TRP A 218 6.74 -10.12 18.03
CA TRP A 218 8.03 -9.56 18.39
C TRP A 218 9.07 -10.01 17.36
N ARG A 219 9.93 -9.09 16.96
CA ARG A 219 11.05 -9.38 16.06
C ARG A 219 12.34 -8.81 16.63
N LEU A 220 13.38 -9.62 16.64
CA LEU A 220 14.74 -9.20 16.94
C LEU A 220 15.61 -9.45 15.72
N THR A 221 16.31 -8.40 15.27
CA THR A 221 17.17 -8.45 14.09
C THR A 221 18.58 -7.99 14.46
N GLY A 222 19.59 -8.75 14.05
CA GLY A 222 21.00 -8.40 14.15
C GLY A 222 21.60 -8.30 12.74
N THR A 223 22.24 -7.15 12.42
CA THR A 223 22.90 -6.94 11.12
C THR A 223 24.38 -6.63 11.36
N PHE A 224 25.26 -7.47 10.85
CA PHE A 224 26.71 -7.24 10.84
C PHE A 224 27.13 -6.55 9.54
N LYS A 225 27.94 -5.48 9.68
CA LYS A 225 28.59 -4.76 8.58
C LYS A 225 30.10 -4.85 8.78
N PHE A 226 30.81 -5.37 7.79
CA PHE A 226 32.27 -5.56 7.77
C PHE A 226 32.95 -4.44 6.97
#